data_2eff128ab870f676b600e400d64cc5ae
#
_entry.id   2eff128ab870f676b600e400d64cc5ae
#
_cell.length_a   1.000
_cell.length_b   1.000
_cell.length_c   1.000
_cell.angle_alpha   90.00
_cell.angle_beta   90.00
_cell.angle_gamma   90.00
#
_symmetry.space_group_name_H-M   'P 1'
#
loop_
_entity.id
_entity.type
_entity.pdbx_description
1 polymer ?
#
loop_
_entity_poly.entity_id
_entity_poly.type
_entity_poly.pdbx_seq_one_letter_code
_entity_poly.pdbx_strand_id
1 'polypeptide(L)'
;MIEIQNLTKVFQEQTVLRNINATFDAGLIHGVIGKNGAGKTVLLRLLCGLMRPSKGQVIVDGKQLGKDVDFAPDAGIIIETPCFLPYLSGFQNLKELASIRNIISKEEIAEAMEQVKLDPSSRKHVGKYSLGMRQRLGIAQAIMEHPKYLILDEPMNGLDTQGMEDVRVLLQKQKEAGVTVVIASHSMEDIRLLCDTVHRIQDASLLPCTTEFS
;
A
#
# COMPACT_ATOMS: atom_id res chain seq x y z
N MET A 1 -11.29 -2.19 9.32
CA MET A 1 -11.63 -3.41 8.56
C MET A 1 -12.04 -3.05 7.14
N ILE A 2 -11.57 -3.80 6.14
CA ILE A 2 -11.93 -3.61 4.72
C ILE A 2 -12.71 -4.86 4.27
N GLU A 3 -13.89 -4.65 3.71
CA GLU A 3 -14.75 -5.72 3.20
C GLU A 3 -14.95 -5.57 1.69
N ILE A 4 -14.89 -6.68 0.99
CA ILE A 4 -15.19 -6.78 -0.44
C ILE A 4 -16.42 -7.67 -0.61
N GLN A 5 -17.43 -7.16 -1.32
CA GLN A 5 -18.70 -7.86 -1.50
C GLN A 5 -19.05 -7.97 -2.99
N ASN A 6 -19.06 -9.20 -3.53
CA ASN A 6 -19.43 -9.55 -4.91
C ASN A 6 -18.71 -8.71 -5.97
N LEU A 7 -17.45 -8.32 -5.69
CA LEU A 7 -16.69 -7.39 -6.51
C LEU A 7 -16.28 -8.05 -7.85
N THR A 8 -16.61 -7.38 -8.92
CA THR A 8 -16.19 -7.75 -10.28
C THR A 8 -15.61 -6.52 -10.97
N LYS A 9 -14.47 -6.70 -11.64
CA LYS A 9 -13.87 -5.66 -12.48
C LYS A 9 -13.62 -6.18 -13.88
N VAL A 10 -14.19 -5.47 -14.84
CA VAL A 10 -14.07 -5.75 -16.29
C VAL A 10 -13.46 -4.54 -16.97
N PHE A 11 -12.51 -4.74 -17.87
CA PHE A 11 -11.99 -3.74 -18.79
C PHE A 11 -12.33 -4.18 -20.21
N GLN A 12 -13.10 -3.39 -20.92
CA GLN A 12 -13.63 -3.76 -22.24
C GLN A 12 -14.35 -5.12 -22.15
N GLU A 13 -13.77 -6.18 -22.71
CA GLU A 13 -14.32 -7.54 -22.66
C GLU A 13 -13.58 -8.47 -21.68
N GLN A 14 -12.46 -8.02 -21.12
CA GLN A 14 -11.65 -8.83 -20.22
C GLN A 14 -12.07 -8.69 -18.76
N THR A 15 -12.50 -9.78 -18.15
CA THR A 15 -12.73 -9.84 -16.69
C THR A 15 -11.41 -10.07 -15.97
N VAL A 16 -10.99 -9.08 -15.18
CA VAL A 16 -9.74 -9.12 -14.40
C VAL A 16 -9.97 -9.63 -12.98
N LEU A 17 -11.11 -9.29 -12.37
CA LEU A 17 -11.55 -9.81 -11.07
C LEU A 17 -13.02 -10.20 -11.19
N ARG A 18 -13.38 -11.37 -10.61
CA ARG A 18 -14.72 -11.96 -10.75
C ARG A 18 -15.28 -12.38 -9.41
N ASN A 19 -16.39 -11.77 -9.02
CA ASN A 19 -17.19 -12.13 -7.85
C ASN A 19 -16.35 -12.32 -6.57
N ILE A 20 -15.44 -11.39 -6.29
CA ILE A 20 -14.56 -11.44 -5.13
C ILE A 20 -15.38 -11.13 -3.88
N ASN A 21 -15.24 -11.99 -2.88
CA ASN A 21 -15.72 -11.77 -1.52
C ASN A 21 -14.54 -12.03 -0.58
N ALA A 22 -14.15 -11.03 0.20
CA ALA A 22 -13.04 -11.13 1.15
C ALA A 22 -13.16 -10.08 2.24
N THR A 23 -12.51 -10.36 3.36
CA THR A 23 -12.35 -9.41 4.47
C THR A 23 -10.87 -9.29 4.80
N PHE A 24 -10.41 -8.07 4.97
CA PHE A 24 -9.10 -7.74 5.51
C PHE A 24 -9.32 -7.21 6.93
N ASP A 25 -9.03 -8.05 7.91
CA ASP A 25 -9.26 -7.75 9.32
C ASP A 25 -8.34 -6.63 9.82
N ALA A 26 -8.81 -5.89 10.82
CA ALA A 26 -8.05 -4.76 11.37
C ALA A 26 -6.80 -5.22 12.13
N GLY A 27 -5.72 -4.44 12.03
CA GLY A 27 -4.48 -4.66 12.77
C GLY A 27 -3.67 -5.89 12.33
N LEU A 28 -3.91 -6.39 11.11
CA LEU A 28 -3.16 -7.49 10.51
C LEU A 28 -2.43 -7.06 9.24
N ILE A 29 -1.43 -7.85 8.85
CA ILE A 29 -0.77 -7.74 7.55
C ILE A 29 -1.33 -8.81 6.62
N HIS A 30 -1.96 -8.37 5.53
CA HIS A 30 -2.59 -9.21 4.52
C HIS A 30 -1.75 -9.22 3.24
N GLY A 31 -1.32 -10.39 2.81
CA GLY A 31 -0.61 -10.59 1.56
C GLY A 31 -1.57 -10.86 0.39
N VAL A 32 -1.33 -10.21 -0.74
CA VAL A 32 -1.99 -10.51 -2.01
C VAL A 32 -0.94 -10.98 -3.01
N ILE A 33 -1.01 -12.24 -3.41
CA ILE A 33 -0.08 -12.87 -4.34
C ILE A 33 -0.76 -13.22 -5.66
N GLY A 34 0.04 -13.38 -6.70
CA GLY A 34 -0.43 -13.79 -8.01
C GLY A 34 0.60 -13.48 -9.09
N LYS A 35 0.46 -14.12 -10.26
CA LYS A 35 1.32 -13.85 -11.43
C LYS A 35 1.27 -12.38 -11.84
N ASN A 36 2.26 -11.93 -12.61
CA ASN A 36 2.23 -10.61 -13.21
C ASN A 36 1.00 -10.52 -14.14
N GLY A 37 0.27 -9.40 -14.05
CA GLY A 37 -0.99 -9.24 -14.78
C GLY A 37 -2.21 -9.94 -14.18
N ALA A 38 -2.10 -10.65 -13.05
CA ALA A 38 -3.23 -11.34 -12.41
C ALA A 38 -4.30 -10.39 -11.84
N GLY A 39 -4.01 -9.09 -11.70
CA GLY A 39 -4.96 -8.12 -11.17
C GLY A 39 -4.64 -7.62 -9.75
N LYS A 40 -3.43 -7.86 -9.21
CA LYS A 40 -3.01 -7.38 -7.87
C LYS A 40 -3.17 -5.87 -7.74
N THR A 41 -2.51 -5.10 -8.60
CA THR A 41 -2.61 -3.62 -8.64
C THR A 41 -4.05 -3.15 -8.84
N VAL A 42 -4.84 -3.85 -9.68
CA VAL A 42 -6.27 -3.54 -9.89
C VAL A 42 -7.05 -3.70 -8.58
N LEU A 43 -6.83 -4.79 -7.85
CA LEU A 43 -7.45 -5.01 -6.54
C LEU A 43 -7.07 -3.89 -5.57
N LEU A 44 -5.77 -3.57 -5.43
CA LEU A 44 -5.34 -2.50 -4.53
C LEU A 44 -5.96 -1.14 -4.89
N ARG A 45 -6.04 -0.80 -6.19
CA ARG A 45 -6.71 0.44 -6.64
C ARG A 45 -8.19 0.48 -6.28
N LEU A 46 -8.88 -0.66 -6.31
CA LEU A 46 -10.27 -0.78 -5.87
C LEU A 46 -10.40 -0.60 -4.37
N LEU A 47 -9.48 -1.17 -3.57
CA LEU A 47 -9.45 -1.01 -2.10
C LEU A 47 -9.21 0.43 -1.66
N CYS A 48 -8.47 1.21 -2.45
CA CYS A 48 -8.21 2.63 -2.17
C CYS A 48 -9.33 3.57 -2.63
N GLY A 49 -10.25 3.11 -3.49
CA GLY A 49 -11.21 3.98 -4.18
C GLY A 49 -10.65 4.69 -5.41
N LEU A 50 -9.38 4.43 -5.80
CA LEU A 50 -8.76 4.97 -7.02
C LEU A 50 -9.36 4.38 -8.30
N MET A 51 -10.16 3.33 -8.16
CA MET A 51 -10.89 2.70 -9.24
C MET A 51 -12.25 2.22 -8.74
N ARG A 52 -13.29 2.34 -9.56
CA ARG A 52 -14.62 1.81 -9.24
C ARG A 52 -14.78 0.38 -9.75
N PRO A 53 -15.41 -0.52 -9.01
CA PRO A 53 -15.76 -1.84 -9.49
C PRO A 53 -16.81 -1.76 -10.62
N SER A 54 -16.86 -2.77 -11.49
CA SER A 54 -17.91 -2.92 -12.50
C SER A 54 -19.21 -3.46 -11.88
N LYS A 55 -19.08 -4.30 -10.82
CA LYS A 55 -20.17 -4.81 -9.98
C LYS A 55 -19.65 -5.02 -8.56
N GLY A 56 -20.57 -5.06 -7.59
CA GLY A 56 -20.23 -5.24 -6.19
C GLY A 56 -19.72 -3.94 -5.55
N GLN A 57 -19.08 -4.06 -4.40
CA GLN A 57 -18.66 -2.91 -3.61
C GLN A 57 -17.46 -3.22 -2.72
N VAL A 58 -16.76 -2.15 -2.30
CA VAL A 58 -15.75 -2.16 -1.24
C VAL A 58 -16.25 -1.28 -0.11
N ILE A 59 -16.14 -1.77 1.11
CA ILE A 59 -16.57 -1.09 2.33
C ILE A 59 -15.37 -0.96 3.24
N VAL A 60 -15.08 0.25 3.72
CA VAL A 60 -13.98 0.53 4.67
C VAL A 60 -14.60 1.16 5.92
N ASP A 61 -14.45 0.51 7.06
CA ASP A 61 -15.07 0.93 8.33
C ASP A 61 -16.57 1.26 8.21
N GLY A 62 -17.31 0.40 7.50
CA GLY A 62 -18.76 0.55 7.29
C GLY A 62 -19.14 1.58 6.22
N LYS A 63 -18.18 2.26 5.59
CA LYS A 63 -18.42 3.26 4.51
C LYS A 63 -18.14 2.65 3.15
N GLN A 64 -19.12 2.69 2.25
CA GLN A 64 -18.98 2.20 0.88
C GLN A 64 -18.18 3.19 0.03
N LEU A 65 -17.08 2.71 -0.58
CA LEU A 65 -16.28 3.50 -1.52
C LEU A 65 -17.08 3.82 -2.79
N GLY A 66 -16.99 5.08 -3.21
CA GLY A 66 -17.70 5.59 -4.38
C GLY A 66 -19.17 5.91 -4.17
N LYS A 67 -19.67 5.79 -2.91
CA LYS A 67 -21.03 6.19 -2.51
C LYS A 67 -21.00 7.07 -1.26
N ASP A 68 -20.48 6.58 -0.14
CA ASP A 68 -20.43 7.32 1.13
C ASP A 68 -19.15 8.16 1.23
N VAL A 69 -18.06 7.68 0.65
CA VAL A 69 -16.76 8.35 0.52
C VAL A 69 -16.14 7.99 -0.82
N ASP A 70 -15.34 8.89 -1.41
CA ASP A 70 -14.68 8.62 -2.69
C ASP A 70 -13.46 7.72 -2.54
N PHE A 71 -12.66 7.93 -1.48
CA PHE A 71 -11.42 7.22 -1.21
C PHE A 71 -11.46 6.55 0.17
N ALA A 72 -10.64 5.52 0.34
CA ALA A 72 -10.44 4.89 1.64
C ALA A 72 -9.96 5.93 2.66
N PRO A 73 -10.71 6.16 3.74
CA PRO A 73 -10.33 7.15 4.75
C PRO A 73 -9.06 6.68 5.49
N ASP A 74 -8.23 7.64 5.87
CA ASP A 74 -7.01 7.42 6.65
C ASP A 74 -6.10 6.33 6.08
N ALA A 75 -5.95 6.30 4.75
CA ALA A 75 -5.13 5.33 4.04
C ALA A 75 -3.82 5.95 3.52
N GLY A 76 -2.70 5.32 3.86
CA GLY A 76 -1.41 5.53 3.22
C GLY A 76 -1.25 4.56 2.05
N ILE A 77 -0.90 5.06 0.89
CA ILE A 77 -1.00 4.31 -0.36
C ILE A 77 0.32 4.37 -1.13
N ILE A 78 0.79 3.22 -1.59
CA ILE A 78 1.80 3.10 -2.65
C ILE A 78 1.21 2.17 -3.71
N ILE A 79 0.94 2.72 -4.89
CA ILE A 79 0.51 1.95 -6.05
C ILE A 79 1.41 2.32 -7.22
N GLU A 80 2.09 1.32 -7.77
CA GLU A 80 3.12 1.49 -8.78
C GLU A 80 4.32 2.32 -8.27
N THR A 81 5.02 3.02 -9.14
CA THR A 81 6.21 3.80 -8.77
C THR A 81 5.82 5.16 -8.20
N PRO A 82 6.27 5.52 -6.98
CA PRO A 82 6.00 6.83 -6.42
C PRO A 82 6.54 7.95 -7.32
N CYS A 83 5.67 8.91 -7.64
CA CYS A 83 6.00 10.09 -8.45
C CYS A 83 6.22 11.30 -7.56
N PHE A 84 7.42 11.89 -7.65
CA PHE A 84 7.81 13.08 -6.90
C PHE A 84 8.30 14.18 -7.84
N LEU A 85 8.25 15.43 -7.39
CA LEU A 85 8.80 16.56 -8.10
C LEU A 85 10.33 16.47 -8.10
N PRO A 86 10.97 16.27 -9.27
CA PRO A 86 12.38 15.89 -9.34
C PRO A 86 13.36 17.00 -8.92
N TYR A 87 12.91 18.25 -8.93
CA TYR A 87 13.68 19.44 -8.57
C TYR A 87 13.55 19.84 -7.08
N LEU A 88 12.74 19.15 -6.30
CA LEU A 88 12.61 19.32 -4.85
C LEU A 88 13.41 18.25 -4.11
N SER A 89 13.80 18.53 -2.86
CA SER A 89 14.33 17.52 -1.94
C SER A 89 13.23 16.55 -1.48
N GLY A 90 13.62 15.44 -0.84
CA GLY A 90 12.65 14.50 -0.26
C GLY A 90 11.71 15.18 0.73
N PHE A 91 12.29 15.92 1.70
CA PHE A 91 11.51 16.67 2.68
C PHE A 91 10.55 17.68 2.05
N GLN A 92 11.00 18.43 1.05
CA GLN A 92 10.15 19.39 0.35
C GLN A 92 8.97 18.70 -0.36
N ASN A 93 9.20 17.57 -1.01
CA ASN A 93 8.12 16.79 -1.64
C ASN A 93 7.07 16.36 -0.60
N LEU A 94 7.49 15.78 0.51
CA LEU A 94 6.55 15.35 1.56
C LEU A 94 5.83 16.53 2.19
N LYS A 95 6.49 17.66 2.39
CA LYS A 95 5.88 18.88 2.90
C LYS A 95 4.79 19.43 1.98
N GLU A 96 5.00 19.46 0.67
CA GLU A 96 3.98 19.86 -0.29
C GLU A 96 2.75 18.94 -0.22
N LEU A 97 2.96 17.61 -0.14
CA LEU A 97 1.86 16.66 0.00
C LEU A 97 1.12 16.82 1.35
N ALA A 98 1.84 16.95 2.45
CA ALA A 98 1.26 17.16 3.78
C ALA A 98 0.44 18.46 3.85
N SER A 99 0.82 19.49 3.07
CA SER A 99 0.09 20.77 3.04
C SER A 99 -1.34 20.65 2.51
N ILE A 100 -1.65 19.61 1.75
CA ILE A 100 -2.99 19.38 1.18
C ILE A 100 -4.02 19.13 2.28
N ARG A 101 -3.68 18.29 3.27
CA ARG A 101 -4.54 18.00 4.42
C ARG A 101 -4.20 18.87 5.63
N ASN A 102 -2.95 19.29 5.74
CA ASN A 102 -2.40 20.14 6.81
C ASN A 102 -2.71 19.61 8.23
N ILE A 103 -2.53 18.30 8.44
CA ILE A 103 -2.84 17.60 9.69
C ILE A 103 -1.61 17.14 10.46
N ILE A 104 -0.42 17.26 9.88
CA ILE A 104 0.85 16.87 10.49
C ILE A 104 1.87 18.04 10.48
N SER A 105 2.77 18.02 11.43
CA SER A 105 3.86 19.00 11.59
C SER A 105 5.07 18.68 10.69
N LYS A 106 6.03 19.61 10.63
CA LYS A 106 7.31 19.37 9.95
C LYS A 106 8.15 18.32 10.65
N GLU A 107 8.04 18.24 11.95
CA GLU A 107 8.71 17.28 12.81
C GLU A 107 8.23 15.85 12.48
N GLU A 108 6.93 15.64 12.35
CA GLU A 108 6.35 14.35 11.95
C GLU A 108 6.77 13.93 10.54
N ILE A 109 6.87 14.87 9.60
CA ILE A 109 7.44 14.60 8.26
C ILE A 109 8.90 14.14 8.37
N ALA A 110 9.71 14.81 9.20
CA ALA A 110 11.10 14.43 9.41
C ALA A 110 11.21 13.04 10.05
N GLU A 111 10.43 12.76 11.07
CA GLU A 111 10.34 11.43 11.70
C GLU A 111 9.98 10.32 10.72
N ALA A 112 9.00 10.54 9.84
CA ALA A 112 8.64 9.58 8.81
C ALA A 112 9.81 9.30 7.83
N MET A 113 10.60 10.32 7.48
CA MET A 113 11.81 10.13 6.67
C MET A 113 12.89 9.35 7.41
N GLU A 114 13.11 9.63 8.69
CA GLU A 114 14.09 8.92 9.52
C GLU A 114 13.71 7.45 9.70
N GLN A 115 12.42 7.14 9.86
CA GLN A 115 11.92 5.76 9.95
C GLN A 115 12.30 4.92 8.73
N VAL A 116 12.35 5.53 7.55
CA VAL A 116 12.76 4.87 6.30
C VAL A 116 14.26 5.07 5.98
N LYS A 117 15.06 5.55 6.92
CA LYS A 117 16.50 5.80 6.75
C LYS A 117 16.85 6.83 5.67
N LEU A 118 16.04 7.85 5.53
CA LEU A 118 16.31 9.03 4.72
C LEU A 118 16.62 10.22 5.65
N ASP A 119 17.69 10.97 5.33
CA ASP A 119 18.04 12.19 6.04
C ASP A 119 17.09 13.35 5.66
N PRO A 120 16.24 13.85 6.58
CA PRO A 120 15.31 14.94 6.30
C PRO A 120 16.01 16.28 6.04
N SER A 121 17.26 16.46 6.49
CA SER A 121 18.05 17.66 6.27
C SER A 121 18.71 17.70 4.89
N SER A 122 18.72 16.58 4.17
CA SER A 122 19.35 16.45 2.86
C SER A 122 18.73 17.38 1.82
N ARG A 123 19.55 18.22 1.20
CA ARG A 123 19.16 19.11 0.08
C ARG A 123 19.22 18.43 -1.29
N LYS A 124 19.57 17.13 -1.35
CA LYS A 124 19.65 16.38 -2.61
C LYS A 124 18.28 16.32 -3.27
N HIS A 125 18.16 16.75 -4.51
CA HIS A 125 16.93 16.70 -5.27
C HIS A 125 16.51 15.25 -5.58
N VAL A 126 15.22 14.95 -5.54
CA VAL A 126 14.67 13.59 -5.76
C VAL A 126 14.99 13.07 -7.16
N GLY A 127 15.17 13.94 -8.15
CA GLY A 127 15.64 13.54 -9.47
C GLY A 127 17.00 12.83 -9.48
N LYS A 128 17.82 13.03 -8.42
CA LYS A 128 19.11 12.35 -8.22
C LYS A 128 19.05 11.17 -7.25
N TYR A 129 17.85 10.78 -6.78
CA TYR A 129 17.69 9.64 -5.90
C TYR A 129 17.86 8.33 -6.67
N SER A 130 18.44 7.32 -6.01
CA SER A 130 18.39 5.94 -6.52
C SER A 130 16.94 5.43 -6.51
N LEU A 131 16.69 4.30 -7.15
CA LEU A 131 15.39 3.65 -7.11
C LEU A 131 14.99 3.34 -5.66
N GLY A 132 15.89 2.75 -4.86
CA GLY A 132 15.65 2.45 -3.46
C GLY A 132 15.39 3.70 -2.61
N MET A 133 16.08 4.83 -2.85
CA MET A 133 15.78 6.09 -2.15
C MET A 133 14.38 6.62 -2.50
N ARG A 134 13.95 6.51 -3.76
CA ARG A 134 12.58 6.90 -4.15
C ARG A 134 11.54 5.99 -3.52
N GLN A 135 11.82 4.68 -3.46
CA GLN A 135 10.94 3.73 -2.80
C GLN A 135 10.80 4.03 -1.31
N ARG A 136 11.91 4.26 -0.61
CA ARG A 136 11.91 4.69 0.80
C ARG A 136 11.11 5.99 1.01
N LEU A 137 11.26 6.97 0.11
CA LEU A 137 10.48 8.22 0.19
C LEU A 137 8.97 7.97 -0.02
N GLY A 138 8.58 7.04 -0.90
CA GLY A 138 7.20 6.62 -1.08
C GLY A 138 6.62 5.98 0.18
N ILE A 139 7.42 5.16 0.88
CA ILE A 139 7.01 4.56 2.15
C ILE A 139 6.84 5.66 3.22
N ALA A 140 7.79 6.62 3.32
CA ALA A 140 7.66 7.77 4.21
C ALA A 140 6.36 8.55 3.95
N GLN A 141 6.05 8.82 2.67
CA GLN A 141 4.78 9.44 2.27
C GLN A 141 3.57 8.67 2.77
N ALA A 142 3.59 7.35 2.64
CA ALA A 142 2.45 6.52 3.02
C ALA A 142 2.21 6.49 4.53
N ILE A 143 3.26 6.61 5.36
CA ILE A 143 3.16 6.51 6.83
C ILE A 143 3.07 7.86 7.54
N MET A 144 3.47 8.98 6.92
CA MET A 144 3.67 10.27 7.58
C MET A 144 2.43 10.86 8.24
N GLU A 145 1.23 10.54 7.74
CA GLU A 145 -0.04 11.02 8.28
C GLU A 145 -0.71 10.03 9.26
N HIS A 146 0.05 9.10 9.82
CA HIS A 146 -0.41 8.09 10.79
C HIS A 146 -1.67 7.35 10.33
N PRO A 147 -1.62 6.69 9.16
CA PRO A 147 -2.81 6.07 8.57
C PRO A 147 -3.31 4.89 9.39
N LYS A 148 -4.61 4.59 9.29
CA LYS A 148 -5.20 3.35 9.79
C LYS A 148 -4.97 2.17 8.84
N TYR A 149 -4.80 2.47 7.56
CA TYR A 149 -4.62 1.50 6.49
C TYR A 149 -3.37 1.80 5.69
N LEU A 150 -2.54 0.81 5.45
CA LEU A 150 -1.44 0.87 4.47
C LEU A 150 -1.75 -0.08 3.33
N ILE A 151 -1.84 0.45 2.10
CA ILE A 151 -2.11 -0.32 0.89
C ILE A 151 -0.92 -0.17 -0.05
N LEU A 152 -0.11 -1.23 -0.15
CA LEU A 152 1.23 -1.17 -0.72
C LEU A 152 1.40 -2.16 -1.87
N ASP A 153 1.68 -1.65 -3.06
CA ASP A 153 2.01 -2.46 -4.24
C ASP A 153 3.52 -2.58 -4.37
N GLU A 154 4.04 -3.81 -4.22
CA GLU A 154 5.46 -4.16 -4.33
C GLU A 154 6.39 -3.23 -3.52
N PRO A 155 6.16 -3.03 -2.19
CA PRO A 155 6.88 -2.02 -1.41
C PRO A 155 8.38 -2.29 -1.27
N MET A 156 8.86 -3.51 -1.52
CA MET A 156 10.27 -3.90 -1.43
C MET A 156 11.04 -3.68 -2.74
N ASN A 157 10.36 -3.33 -3.84
CA ASN A 157 11.01 -3.20 -5.14
C ASN A 157 12.10 -2.13 -5.15
N GLY A 158 13.28 -2.51 -5.68
CA GLY A 158 14.43 -1.61 -5.83
C GLY A 158 15.22 -1.35 -4.55
N LEU A 159 14.88 -2.03 -3.46
CA LEU A 159 15.64 -2.00 -2.21
C LEU A 159 16.75 -3.07 -2.24
N ASP A 160 17.84 -2.78 -1.58
CA ASP A 160 18.86 -3.78 -1.23
C ASP A 160 18.40 -4.65 -0.04
N THR A 161 19.16 -5.69 0.28
CA THR A 161 18.80 -6.64 1.35
C THR A 161 18.55 -5.94 2.68
N GLN A 162 19.41 -4.98 3.06
CA GLN A 162 19.23 -4.22 4.29
C GLN A 162 17.99 -3.34 4.23
N GLY A 163 17.71 -2.74 3.07
CA GLY A 163 16.52 -1.93 2.84
C GLY A 163 15.23 -2.71 2.92
N MET A 164 15.21 -3.94 2.43
CA MET A 164 14.05 -4.83 2.58
C MET A 164 13.80 -5.16 4.05
N GLU A 165 14.87 -5.46 4.81
CA GLU A 165 14.75 -5.76 6.25
C GLU A 165 14.27 -4.54 7.04
N ASP A 166 14.81 -3.33 6.76
CA ASP A 166 14.34 -2.08 7.39
C ASP A 166 12.84 -1.87 7.19
N VAL A 167 12.34 -2.15 5.97
CA VAL A 167 10.90 -2.00 5.65
C VAL A 167 10.07 -3.08 6.31
N ARG A 168 10.54 -4.34 6.39
CA ARG A 168 9.85 -5.42 7.12
C ARG A 168 9.65 -5.04 8.58
N VAL A 169 10.72 -4.57 9.25
CA VAL A 169 10.66 -4.11 10.64
C VAL A 169 9.69 -2.94 10.79
N LEU A 170 9.70 -1.99 9.86
CA LEU A 170 8.77 -0.86 9.86
C LEU A 170 7.31 -1.32 9.77
N LEU A 171 6.99 -2.23 8.85
CA LEU A 171 5.62 -2.72 8.66
C LEU A 171 5.13 -3.53 9.85
N GLN A 172 5.99 -4.30 10.51
CA GLN A 172 5.66 -4.97 11.77
C GLN A 172 5.33 -3.96 12.88
N LYS A 173 6.11 -2.89 13.02
CA LYS A 173 5.81 -1.80 13.98
C LYS A 173 4.48 -1.11 13.66
N GLN A 174 4.16 -0.88 12.39
CA GLN A 174 2.87 -0.32 12.01
C GLN A 174 1.71 -1.25 12.42
N LYS A 175 1.86 -2.56 12.20
CA LYS A 175 0.89 -3.55 12.65
C LYS A 175 0.74 -3.54 14.19
N GLU A 176 1.84 -3.52 14.94
CA GLU A 176 1.83 -3.44 16.41
C GLU A 176 1.13 -2.17 16.93
N ALA A 177 1.18 -1.08 16.15
CA ALA A 177 0.43 0.15 16.40
C ALA A 177 -1.07 0.05 15.99
N GLY A 178 -1.52 -1.10 15.49
CA GLY A 178 -2.91 -1.35 15.11
C GLY A 178 -3.25 -0.99 13.65
N VAL A 179 -2.24 -0.64 12.83
CA VAL A 179 -2.45 -0.34 11.41
C VAL A 179 -2.73 -1.63 10.64
N THR A 180 -3.75 -1.60 9.80
CA THR A 180 -4.06 -2.70 8.87
C THR A 180 -3.22 -2.52 7.60
N VAL A 181 -2.46 -3.54 7.23
CA VAL A 181 -1.58 -3.47 6.06
C VAL A 181 -2.02 -4.45 4.99
N VAL A 182 -2.18 -4.01 3.76
CA VAL A 182 -2.42 -4.87 2.59
C VAL A 182 -1.23 -4.73 1.64
N ILE A 183 -0.51 -5.82 1.40
CA ILE A 183 0.68 -5.85 0.56
C ILE A 183 0.42 -6.72 -0.66
N ALA A 184 0.58 -6.18 -1.87
CA ALA A 184 0.78 -7.01 -3.05
C ALA A 184 2.27 -7.26 -3.25
N SER A 185 2.69 -8.50 -3.37
CA SER A 185 4.07 -8.87 -3.67
C SER A 185 4.15 -10.13 -4.54
N HIS A 186 5.21 -10.21 -5.34
CA HIS A 186 5.60 -11.42 -6.05
C HIS A 186 6.68 -12.21 -5.28
N SER A 187 7.28 -11.64 -4.23
CA SER A 187 8.24 -12.28 -3.35
C SER A 187 7.54 -13.15 -2.31
N MET A 188 7.66 -14.47 -2.46
CA MET A 188 7.11 -15.42 -1.48
C MET A 188 7.82 -15.32 -0.13
N GLU A 189 9.07 -14.87 -0.11
CA GLU A 189 9.83 -14.66 1.13
C GLU A 189 9.22 -13.53 1.95
N ASP A 190 8.95 -12.37 1.34
CA ASP A 190 8.34 -11.22 2.03
C ASP A 190 6.96 -11.58 2.59
N ILE A 191 6.18 -12.32 1.79
CA ILE A 191 4.84 -12.78 2.20
C ILE A 191 4.92 -13.71 3.42
N ARG A 192 5.86 -14.66 3.43
CA ARG A 192 6.05 -15.59 4.56
C ARG A 192 6.50 -14.90 5.84
N LEU A 193 7.38 -13.90 5.71
CA LEU A 193 7.97 -13.22 6.86
C LEU A 193 7.03 -12.17 7.48
N LEU A 194 6.13 -11.58 6.67
CA LEU A 194 5.33 -10.44 7.09
C LEU A 194 3.86 -10.73 7.32
N CYS A 195 3.25 -11.59 6.48
CA CYS A 195 1.80 -11.63 6.38
C CYS A 195 1.16 -12.60 7.37
N ASP A 196 0.13 -12.13 8.06
CA ASP A 196 -0.72 -12.97 8.93
C ASP A 196 -1.71 -13.79 8.11
N THR A 197 -2.18 -13.23 7.00
CA THR A 197 -3.09 -13.91 6.06
C THR A 197 -2.61 -13.69 4.63
N VAL A 198 -2.88 -14.64 3.76
CA VAL A 198 -2.49 -14.55 2.36
C VAL A 198 -3.66 -14.90 1.45
N HIS A 199 -3.84 -14.09 0.42
CA HIS A 199 -4.82 -14.31 -0.63
C HIS A 199 -4.12 -14.42 -1.99
N ARG A 200 -4.52 -15.38 -2.80
CA ARG A 200 -3.98 -15.56 -4.14
C ARG A 200 -5.00 -15.15 -5.20
N ILE A 201 -4.56 -14.31 -6.14
CA ILE A 201 -5.35 -14.05 -7.34
C ILE A 201 -4.97 -15.10 -8.40
N GLN A 202 -5.97 -15.91 -8.78
CA GLN A 202 -5.86 -16.93 -9.80
C GLN A 202 -7.18 -17.00 -10.58
N ASP A 203 -7.10 -17.06 -11.90
CA ASP A 203 -8.26 -17.18 -12.81
C ASP A 203 -9.36 -16.14 -12.51
N ALA A 204 -8.93 -14.89 -12.29
CA ALA A 204 -9.76 -13.74 -11.90
C ALA A 204 -10.47 -13.87 -10.53
N SER A 205 -10.19 -14.90 -9.74
CA SER A 205 -10.73 -15.13 -8.40
C SER A 205 -9.69 -14.83 -7.33
N LEU A 206 -10.14 -14.40 -6.14
CA LEU A 206 -9.30 -14.22 -4.95
C LEU A 206 -9.56 -15.39 -4.00
N LEU A 207 -8.55 -16.20 -3.76
CA LEU A 207 -8.66 -17.40 -2.95
C LEU A 207 -7.81 -17.23 -1.68
N PRO A 208 -8.34 -17.55 -0.50
CA PRO A 208 -7.50 -17.62 0.70
C PRO A 208 -6.46 -18.72 0.51
N CYS A 209 -5.20 -18.41 0.85
CA CYS A 209 -4.17 -19.43 0.96
C CYS A 209 -4.12 -19.85 2.42
N THR A 210 -4.61 -21.06 2.74
CA THR A 210 -4.25 -21.71 4.00
C THR A 210 -2.74 -21.88 4.03
N THR A 211 -2.12 -21.38 5.07
CA THR A 211 -0.67 -21.37 5.25
C THR A 211 -0.12 -22.78 5.43
N GLU A 212 0.05 -23.51 4.35
CA GLU A 212 1.08 -24.53 4.28
C GLU A 212 2.34 -23.88 3.70
N PHE A 213 2.91 -22.95 4.46
CA PHE A 213 4.27 -22.48 4.25
C PHE A 213 5.21 -23.30 5.14
N SER A 214 5.18 -24.63 4.98
CA SER A 214 6.23 -25.52 5.47
C SER A 214 7.36 -25.62 4.45
#